data_7e2962ca8e301d5cfc1641dc1c0e8060
#
_entry.id   7e2962ca8e301d5cfc1641dc1c0e8060
#
_cell.length_a   1.000
_cell.length_b   1.000
_cell.length_c   1.000
_cell.angle_alpha   90.00
_cell.angle_beta   90.00
_cell.angle_gamma   90.00
#
_symmetry.space_group_name_H-M   'P 1'
#
loop_
_entity.id
_entity.type
_entity.pdbx_description
1 polymer ?
#
loop_
_entity_poly.entity_id
_entity_poly.type
_entity_poly.pdbx_seq_one_letter_code
_entity_poly.pdbx_strand_id
1 'polypeptide(L)'
;MTDTINTRELIMNILLEMDREKTPCHLAVRDALDKYQFLPRQDRAFIKRVCEGTVEYGIQNDYIINQYSKIKINKCKPVIRAILRMSVYQIRFLDAVPDSAVVNEAVKLAEKKHFYNLKGFVNGVLRTIVREKDHLPMPKENNTTQYLSVKYSMPEFLVEEFVSQYGKETAETMMADFLKEKQVTIRINRWNNTIEETKKSLESQEAELEKAPYLGEAFYLKNFETIASLNAFQEGRFQIQDVSSMMAAHLADPAPGDQVLDLCAAPGGKSLHAADKMRNQGCVEARDLTEYKVDLIRENVQRAGVSCVVPKVKDAEQLDAEWIGKADVVIADLPCTGYGVIGRKPDIKYYASKEKEEELVRIQRAILANAASYVKPGGTLLYSTCTVNRKENGENAAWFLEQFPFEAVSLDELLPDELKSGETAKGQLQLIPGVHKTDGFFLAKFRKTEEGRA
;
A
#
# COMPACT_ATOMS: atom_id res chain seq x y z
N MET A 1 4.70 34.08 -23.89
CA MET A 1 5.50 33.84 -22.67
C MET A 1 4.93 32.60 -22.04
N THR A 2 5.64 31.49 -22.12
CA THR A 2 5.25 30.25 -21.43
C THR A 2 5.42 30.52 -19.94
N ASP A 3 4.30 30.68 -19.21
CA ASP A 3 4.33 30.77 -17.75
C ASP A 3 5.07 29.54 -17.21
N THR A 4 6.28 29.75 -16.72
CA THR A 4 7.09 28.69 -16.12
C THR A 4 6.35 28.23 -14.87
N ILE A 5 5.87 26.97 -14.89
CA ILE A 5 5.11 26.40 -13.76
C ILE A 5 6.02 26.38 -12.53
N ASN A 6 5.56 27.02 -11.45
CA ASN A 6 6.25 26.96 -10.16
C ASN A 6 5.96 25.59 -9.49
N THR A 7 6.94 24.70 -9.49
CA THR A 7 6.82 23.34 -8.92
C THR A 7 6.41 23.35 -7.45
N ARG A 8 6.88 24.32 -6.64
CA ARG A 8 6.50 24.43 -5.22
C ARG A 8 5.08 24.88 -5.02
N GLU A 9 4.57 25.75 -5.90
CA GLU A 9 3.16 26.12 -5.89
C GLU A 9 2.26 24.93 -6.25
N LEU A 10 2.69 24.11 -7.23
CA LEU A 10 1.95 22.90 -7.60
C LEU A 10 1.94 21.89 -6.43
N ILE A 11 3.06 21.66 -5.77
CA ILE A 11 3.15 20.83 -4.55
C ILE A 11 2.18 21.33 -3.48
N MET A 12 2.20 22.63 -3.19
CA MET A 12 1.29 23.21 -2.20
C MET A 12 -0.18 22.98 -2.57
N ASN A 13 -0.55 23.14 -3.85
CA ASN A 13 -1.92 22.93 -4.32
C ASN A 13 -2.34 21.46 -4.19
N ILE A 14 -1.46 20.50 -4.52
CA ILE A 14 -1.69 19.06 -4.33
C ILE A 14 -1.95 18.75 -2.84
N LEU A 15 -1.11 19.25 -1.94
CA LEU A 15 -1.29 19.05 -0.49
C LEU A 15 -2.59 19.67 0.04
N LEU A 16 -3.01 20.82 -0.50
CA LEU A 16 -4.28 21.46 -0.15
C LEU A 16 -5.49 20.68 -0.68
N GLU A 17 -5.39 20.13 -1.88
CA GLU A 17 -6.44 19.28 -2.45
C GLU A 17 -6.61 18.00 -1.62
N MET A 18 -5.51 17.34 -1.25
CA MET A 18 -5.53 16.18 -0.37
C MET A 18 -6.20 16.48 0.99
N ASP A 19 -5.87 17.62 1.61
CA ASP A 19 -6.47 18.05 2.89
C ASP A 19 -7.99 18.28 2.77
N ARG A 20 -8.43 18.89 1.66
CA ARG A 20 -9.82 19.28 1.41
C ARG A 20 -10.69 18.11 0.98
N GLU A 21 -10.26 17.36 -0.04
CA GLU A 21 -11.05 16.31 -0.70
C GLU A 21 -10.83 14.94 -0.09
N LYS A 22 -9.87 14.81 0.85
CA LYS A 22 -9.45 13.51 1.42
C LYS A 22 -8.96 12.52 0.37
N THR A 23 -8.45 13.04 -0.75
CA THR A 23 -7.89 12.23 -1.82
C THR A 23 -6.60 11.53 -1.34
N PRO A 24 -6.44 10.22 -1.56
CA PRO A 24 -5.21 9.50 -1.24
C PRO A 24 -3.99 10.12 -1.92
N CYS A 25 -2.87 10.20 -1.19
CA CYS A 25 -1.66 10.88 -1.63
C CYS A 25 -1.18 10.41 -3.02
N HIS A 26 -1.11 9.10 -3.22
CA HIS A 26 -0.66 8.52 -4.47
C HIS A 26 -1.58 8.85 -5.66
N LEU A 27 -2.89 9.00 -5.43
CA LEU A 27 -3.84 9.41 -6.48
C LEU A 27 -3.71 10.89 -6.80
N ALA A 28 -3.69 11.77 -5.79
CA ALA A 28 -3.53 13.20 -5.99
C ALA A 28 -2.22 13.55 -6.73
N VAL A 29 -1.12 12.89 -6.36
CA VAL A 29 0.17 13.07 -7.03
C VAL A 29 0.13 12.55 -8.46
N ARG A 30 -0.41 11.35 -8.71
CA ARG A 30 -0.55 10.79 -10.05
C ARG A 30 -1.37 11.70 -10.95
N ASP A 31 -2.57 12.08 -10.51
CA ASP A 31 -3.51 12.87 -11.31
C ASP A 31 -2.94 14.27 -11.63
N ALA A 32 -2.16 14.85 -10.71
CA ALA A 32 -1.42 16.07 -10.97
C ALA A 32 -0.30 15.84 -12.00
N LEU A 33 0.52 14.80 -11.86
CA LEU A 33 1.62 14.52 -12.79
C LEU A 33 1.13 14.13 -14.18
N ASP A 34 -0.03 13.51 -14.29
CA ASP A 34 -0.68 13.20 -15.58
C ASP A 34 -1.13 14.47 -16.31
N LYS A 35 -1.60 15.49 -15.58
CA LYS A 35 -1.90 16.80 -16.18
C LYS A 35 -0.65 17.58 -16.62
N TYR A 36 0.49 17.34 -15.97
CA TYR A 36 1.75 18.03 -16.18
C TYR A 36 2.85 17.13 -16.77
N GLN A 37 2.49 16.24 -17.69
CA GLN A 37 3.44 15.30 -18.32
C GLN A 37 4.59 15.99 -19.07
N PHE A 38 4.35 17.23 -19.54
CA PHE A 38 5.34 18.02 -20.27
C PHE A 38 6.45 18.62 -19.35
N LEU A 39 6.31 18.52 -18.01
CA LEU A 39 7.37 18.94 -17.10
C LEU A 39 8.58 18.02 -17.21
N PRO A 40 9.81 18.57 -17.08
CA PRO A 40 11.04 17.78 -17.03
C PRO A 40 10.95 16.66 -15.98
N ARG A 41 11.61 15.52 -16.25
CA ARG A 41 11.66 14.38 -15.33
C ARG A 41 12.07 14.77 -13.90
N GLN A 42 13.10 15.64 -13.80
CA GLN A 42 13.59 16.12 -12.51
C GLN A 42 12.52 16.87 -11.71
N ASP A 43 11.72 17.71 -12.37
CA ASP A 43 10.64 18.46 -11.72
C ASP A 43 9.52 17.51 -11.27
N ARG A 44 9.13 16.54 -12.10
CA ARG A 44 8.13 15.53 -11.74
C ARG A 44 8.58 14.67 -10.55
N ALA A 45 9.84 14.25 -10.53
CA ALA A 45 10.44 13.52 -9.41
C ALA A 45 10.47 14.37 -8.12
N PHE A 46 10.82 15.65 -8.24
CA PHE A 46 10.82 16.59 -7.12
C PHE A 46 9.42 16.78 -6.55
N ILE A 47 8.40 17.00 -7.41
CA ILE A 47 7.00 17.16 -6.99
C ILE A 47 6.55 15.91 -6.22
N LYS A 48 6.75 14.72 -6.79
CA LYS A 48 6.40 13.45 -6.14
C LYS A 48 7.07 13.33 -4.78
N ARG A 49 8.40 13.48 -4.74
CA ARG A 49 9.18 13.31 -3.51
C ARG A 49 8.76 14.28 -2.40
N VAL A 50 8.52 15.54 -2.72
CA VAL A 50 8.13 16.54 -1.70
C VAL A 50 6.69 16.31 -1.23
N CYS A 51 5.76 15.95 -2.10
CA CYS A 51 4.39 15.63 -1.69
C CYS A 51 4.36 14.41 -0.76
N GLU A 52 4.89 13.27 -1.23
CA GLU A 52 4.89 12.01 -0.48
C GLU A 52 5.63 12.15 0.85
N GLY A 53 6.83 12.72 0.84
CA GLY A 53 7.63 12.90 2.06
C GLY A 53 7.04 13.93 3.03
N THR A 54 6.34 14.96 2.56
CA THR A 54 5.62 15.88 3.44
C THR A 54 4.52 15.17 4.22
N VAL A 55 3.81 14.23 3.58
CA VAL A 55 2.78 13.41 4.20
C VAL A 55 3.42 12.37 5.14
N GLU A 56 4.45 11.69 4.66
CA GLU A 56 5.17 10.65 5.41
C GLU A 56 5.71 11.18 6.74
N TYR A 57 6.38 12.33 6.73
CA TYR A 57 6.99 12.94 7.91
C TYR A 57 6.10 14.02 8.57
N GLY A 58 4.81 14.06 8.29
CA GLY A 58 3.92 15.13 8.71
C GLY A 58 3.85 15.33 10.22
N ILE A 59 3.74 14.26 11.02
CA ILE A 59 3.68 14.34 12.50
C ILE A 59 5.01 14.86 13.07
N GLN A 60 6.12 14.37 12.54
CA GLN A 60 7.44 14.82 12.97
C GLN A 60 7.70 16.27 12.58
N ASN A 61 7.31 16.67 11.36
CA ASN A 61 7.42 18.06 10.91
C ASN A 61 6.53 18.99 11.74
N ASP A 62 5.32 18.58 12.07
CA ASP A 62 4.39 19.35 12.92
C ASP A 62 4.94 19.54 14.33
N TYR A 63 5.54 18.48 14.89
CA TYR A 63 6.20 18.58 16.20
C TYR A 63 7.32 19.62 16.16
N ILE A 64 8.23 19.55 15.18
CA ILE A 64 9.35 20.48 15.04
C ILE A 64 8.86 21.92 14.84
N ILE A 65 7.91 22.15 13.94
CA ILE A 65 7.31 23.47 13.72
C ILE A 65 6.75 24.03 15.03
N ASN A 66 6.03 23.20 15.78
CA ASN A 66 5.40 23.60 17.04
C ASN A 66 6.39 23.96 18.17
N GLN A 67 7.66 23.51 18.10
CA GLN A 67 8.68 23.93 19.05
C GLN A 67 9.21 25.35 18.76
N TYR A 68 9.19 25.75 17.50
CA TYR A 68 9.73 27.05 17.07
C TYR A 68 8.65 28.09 16.70
N SER A 69 7.37 27.69 16.76
CA SER A 69 6.24 28.53 16.40
C SER A 69 5.41 28.91 17.63
N LYS A 70 5.06 30.21 17.75
CA LYS A 70 4.11 30.68 18.77
C LYS A 70 2.68 30.20 18.49
N ILE A 71 2.35 29.89 17.24
CA ILE A 71 1.04 29.41 16.81
C ILE A 71 1.18 27.93 16.46
N LYS A 72 0.40 27.07 17.10
CA LYS A 72 0.39 25.63 16.78
C LYS A 72 -0.02 25.44 15.32
N ILE A 73 0.66 24.51 14.62
CA ILE A 73 0.50 24.30 13.18
C ILE A 73 -0.95 23.96 12.77
N ASN A 74 -1.69 23.23 13.62
CA ASN A 74 -3.10 22.89 13.39
C ASN A 74 -4.04 24.12 13.44
N LYS A 75 -3.61 25.23 14.04
CA LYS A 75 -4.33 26.52 14.07
C LYS A 75 -3.93 27.46 12.92
N CYS A 76 -2.91 27.11 12.15
CA CYS A 76 -2.52 27.87 10.97
C CYS A 76 -3.54 27.72 9.85
N LYS A 77 -3.67 28.78 9.01
CA LYS A 77 -4.45 28.69 7.77
C LYS A 77 -3.91 27.54 6.90
N PRO A 78 -4.77 26.76 6.19
CA PRO A 78 -4.35 25.60 5.41
C PRO A 78 -3.16 25.87 4.48
N VAL A 79 -3.18 27.01 3.76
CA VAL A 79 -2.07 27.42 2.87
C VAL A 79 -0.75 27.57 3.63
N ILE A 80 -0.76 28.27 4.78
CA ILE A 80 0.44 28.47 5.60
C ILE A 80 0.94 27.14 6.18
N ARG A 81 0.02 26.28 6.61
CA ARG A 81 0.33 24.92 7.09
C ARG A 81 1.02 24.09 6.00
N ALA A 82 0.48 24.07 4.79
CA ALA A 82 1.08 23.37 3.66
C ALA A 82 2.48 23.90 3.32
N ILE A 83 2.64 25.24 3.24
CA ILE A 83 3.94 25.89 2.99
C ILE A 83 4.97 25.50 4.06
N LEU A 84 4.62 25.57 5.34
CA LEU A 84 5.55 25.23 6.43
C LEU A 84 5.94 23.76 6.39
N ARG A 85 4.96 22.84 6.27
CA ARG A 85 5.22 21.39 6.24
C ARG A 85 6.13 20.99 5.08
N MET A 86 5.82 21.42 3.85
CA MET A 86 6.64 21.07 2.68
C MET A 86 8.03 21.72 2.72
N SER A 87 8.16 22.90 3.35
CA SER A 87 9.46 23.56 3.49
C SER A 87 10.32 22.86 4.53
N VAL A 88 9.75 22.47 5.68
CA VAL A 88 10.47 21.72 6.70
C VAL A 88 10.94 20.36 6.16
N TYR A 89 10.10 19.67 5.39
CA TYR A 89 10.53 18.46 4.71
C TYR A 89 11.73 18.70 3.79
N GLN A 90 11.69 19.75 2.94
CA GLN A 90 12.81 20.08 2.05
C GLN A 90 14.09 20.40 2.82
N ILE A 91 14.01 21.22 3.88
CA ILE A 91 15.17 21.59 4.72
C ILE A 91 15.82 20.35 5.34
N ARG A 92 15.02 19.35 5.74
CA ARG A 92 15.49 18.18 6.47
C ARG A 92 16.04 17.05 5.59
N PHE A 93 15.50 16.89 4.39
CA PHE A 93 15.72 15.67 3.61
C PHE A 93 16.22 15.91 2.17
N LEU A 94 16.35 17.16 1.73
CA LEU A 94 16.76 17.46 0.36
C LEU A 94 18.06 18.30 0.35
N ASP A 95 19.19 17.65 0.58
CA ASP A 95 20.52 18.30 0.66
C ASP A 95 20.91 19.04 -0.65
N ALA A 96 20.41 18.57 -1.79
CA ALA A 96 20.61 19.23 -3.09
C ALA A 96 19.87 20.58 -3.24
N VAL A 97 18.94 20.91 -2.31
CA VAL A 97 18.18 22.16 -2.34
C VAL A 97 18.72 23.10 -1.26
N PRO A 98 19.31 24.25 -1.61
CA PRO A 98 19.79 25.20 -0.61
C PRO A 98 18.69 25.65 0.35
N ASP A 99 18.94 25.61 1.65
CA ASP A 99 17.98 26.01 2.69
C ASP A 99 17.47 27.43 2.48
N SER A 100 18.36 28.36 2.07
CA SER A 100 17.98 29.73 1.75
C SER A 100 16.98 29.85 0.60
N ALA A 101 17.08 28.97 -0.40
CA ALA A 101 16.13 28.92 -1.50
C ALA A 101 14.77 28.40 -1.03
N VAL A 102 14.74 27.39 -0.15
CA VAL A 102 13.49 26.89 0.44
C VAL A 102 12.77 27.99 1.21
N VAL A 103 13.48 28.71 2.07
CA VAL A 103 12.91 29.81 2.88
C VAL A 103 12.39 30.93 2.00
N ASN A 104 13.16 31.36 0.98
CA ASN A 104 12.77 32.45 0.09
C ASN A 104 11.51 32.09 -0.72
N GLU A 105 11.46 30.88 -1.26
CA GLU A 105 10.29 30.41 -2.02
C GLU A 105 9.04 30.26 -1.13
N ALA A 106 9.18 29.81 0.11
CA ALA A 106 8.09 29.73 1.07
C ALA A 106 7.47 31.12 1.35
N VAL A 107 8.32 32.16 1.52
CA VAL A 107 7.89 33.53 1.71
C VAL A 107 7.17 34.06 0.47
N LYS A 108 7.74 33.85 -0.73
CA LYS A 108 7.12 34.23 -2.00
C LYS A 108 5.74 33.57 -2.22
N LEU A 109 5.62 32.28 -1.86
CA LEU A 109 4.33 31.57 -1.94
C LEU A 109 3.29 32.15 -0.99
N ALA A 110 3.68 32.49 0.25
CA ALA A 110 2.79 33.15 1.19
C ALA A 110 2.30 34.51 0.66
N GLU A 111 3.19 35.32 0.06
CA GLU A 111 2.84 36.59 -0.60
C GLU A 111 1.91 36.37 -1.81
N LYS A 112 2.26 35.43 -2.70
CA LYS A 112 1.47 35.10 -3.91
C LYS A 112 0.04 34.65 -3.56
N LYS A 113 -0.13 33.99 -2.41
CA LYS A 113 -1.45 33.57 -1.90
C LYS A 113 -2.13 34.60 -1.01
N HIS A 114 -1.67 35.86 -1.07
CA HIS A 114 -2.23 37.03 -0.35
C HIS A 114 -2.12 36.96 1.18
N PHE A 115 -1.15 36.17 1.72
CA PHE A 115 -0.84 36.14 3.15
C PHE A 115 0.31 37.06 3.53
N TYR A 116 0.31 38.30 3.04
CA TYR A 116 1.37 39.30 3.27
C TYR A 116 1.72 39.48 4.74
N ASN A 117 0.69 39.50 5.61
CA ASN A 117 0.88 39.66 7.06
C ASN A 117 1.54 38.46 7.74
N LEU A 118 1.58 37.29 7.10
CA LEU A 118 2.17 36.05 7.65
C LEU A 118 3.54 35.75 7.07
N LYS A 119 4.05 36.49 6.10
CA LYS A 119 5.38 36.29 5.52
C LYS A 119 6.51 36.33 6.54
N GLY A 120 6.43 37.29 7.48
CA GLY A 120 7.40 37.37 8.58
C GLY A 120 7.36 36.19 9.53
N PHE A 121 6.16 35.67 9.79
CA PHE A 121 5.96 34.46 10.57
C PHE A 121 6.58 33.24 9.87
N VAL A 122 6.27 33.00 8.60
CA VAL A 122 6.84 31.90 7.80
C VAL A 122 8.36 31.98 7.77
N ASN A 123 8.91 33.16 7.45
CA ASN A 123 10.35 33.40 7.42
C ASN A 123 11.03 33.12 8.78
N GLY A 124 10.44 33.65 9.87
CA GLY A 124 11.00 33.47 11.23
C GLY A 124 11.06 32.03 11.68
N VAL A 125 9.98 31.26 11.48
CA VAL A 125 9.91 29.83 11.83
C VAL A 125 10.95 29.05 11.02
N LEU A 126 10.93 29.20 9.69
CA LEU A 126 11.82 28.42 8.83
C LEU A 126 13.31 28.74 9.04
N ARG A 127 13.68 30.02 9.21
CA ARG A 127 15.07 30.41 9.51
C ARG A 127 15.53 29.85 10.85
N THR A 128 14.67 29.77 11.84
CA THR A 128 15.04 29.16 13.12
C THR A 128 15.28 27.66 12.95
N ILE A 129 14.42 26.95 12.21
CA ILE A 129 14.59 25.52 11.91
C ILE A 129 15.90 25.27 11.12
N VAL A 130 16.23 26.12 10.14
CA VAL A 130 17.49 26.02 9.39
C VAL A 130 18.70 26.17 10.33
N ARG A 131 18.69 27.15 11.24
CA ARG A 131 19.78 27.36 12.18
C ARG A 131 19.98 26.20 13.14
N GLU A 132 18.89 25.54 13.55
CA GLU A 132 18.90 24.43 14.49
C GLU A 132 18.86 23.04 13.80
N LYS A 133 19.09 23.00 12.47
CA LYS A 133 18.89 21.78 11.63
C LYS A 133 19.56 20.54 12.18
N ASP A 134 20.77 20.69 12.74
CA ASP A 134 21.57 19.59 13.27
C ASP A 134 21.14 19.14 14.69
N HIS A 135 20.28 19.94 15.36
CA HIS A 135 19.83 19.70 16.75
C HIS A 135 18.33 19.89 16.91
N LEU A 136 17.55 19.34 15.96
CA LEU A 136 16.10 19.44 16.01
C LEU A 136 15.52 18.76 17.26
N PRO A 137 14.55 19.37 17.92
CA PRO A 137 13.99 18.85 19.16
C PRO A 137 13.20 17.56 18.93
N MET A 138 13.33 16.65 19.89
CA MET A 138 12.55 15.42 19.99
C MET A 138 11.86 15.34 21.36
N PRO A 139 10.73 14.64 21.49
CA PRO A 139 10.13 14.37 22.80
C PRO A 139 11.10 13.61 23.71
N LYS A 140 10.89 13.69 25.01
CA LYS A 140 11.68 12.93 25.98
C LYS A 140 11.35 11.44 25.86
N GLU A 141 12.38 10.58 25.92
CA GLU A 141 12.21 9.12 25.80
C GLU A 141 11.36 8.47 26.88
N ASN A 142 11.27 9.12 28.07
CA ASN A 142 10.40 8.64 29.16
C ASN A 142 8.90 8.71 28.82
N ASN A 143 8.49 9.55 27.88
CA ASN A 143 7.16 9.49 27.25
C ASN A 143 7.25 8.62 25.99
N THR A 144 7.27 7.31 26.19
CA THR A 144 7.56 6.34 25.11
C THR A 144 6.60 6.47 23.92
N THR A 145 5.29 6.59 24.14
CA THR A 145 4.30 6.71 23.05
C THR A 145 4.53 7.97 22.21
N GLN A 146 4.66 9.13 22.84
CA GLN A 146 4.92 10.39 22.13
C GLN A 146 6.29 10.37 21.44
N TYR A 147 7.31 9.82 22.08
CA TYR A 147 8.64 9.70 21.49
C TYR A 147 8.61 8.87 20.20
N LEU A 148 8.00 7.69 20.26
CA LEU A 148 7.87 6.81 19.09
C LEU A 148 6.98 7.44 18.00
N SER A 149 5.88 8.10 18.40
CA SER A 149 5.00 8.83 17.49
C SER A 149 5.77 9.86 16.66
N VAL A 150 6.56 10.71 17.31
CA VAL A 150 7.35 11.72 16.60
C VAL A 150 8.52 11.09 15.84
N LYS A 151 9.25 10.15 16.46
CA LYS A 151 10.41 9.48 15.84
C LYS A 151 10.05 8.81 14.52
N TYR A 152 8.91 8.13 14.47
CA TYR A 152 8.45 7.37 13.30
C TYR A 152 7.31 8.04 12.54
N SER A 153 6.98 9.28 12.90
CA SER A 153 5.87 10.04 12.29
C SER A 153 4.56 9.24 12.24
N MET A 154 4.21 8.57 13.35
CA MET A 154 3.05 7.69 13.51
C MET A 154 2.05 8.26 14.53
N PRO A 155 0.72 8.22 14.31
CA PRO A 155 -0.26 8.61 15.32
C PRO A 155 -0.08 7.84 16.64
N GLU A 156 -0.22 8.51 17.77
CA GLU A 156 0.00 7.91 19.11
C GLU A 156 -0.85 6.65 19.31
N PHE A 157 -2.12 6.66 18.90
CA PHE A 157 -2.98 5.49 19.07
C PHE A 157 -2.53 4.28 18.26
N LEU A 158 -1.95 4.47 17.05
CA LEU A 158 -1.37 3.37 16.28
C LEU A 158 -0.07 2.87 16.91
N VAL A 159 0.73 3.76 17.50
CA VAL A 159 1.91 3.34 18.28
C VAL A 159 1.49 2.44 19.45
N GLU A 160 0.48 2.86 20.22
CA GLU A 160 -0.06 2.07 21.34
C GLU A 160 -0.59 0.71 20.87
N GLU A 161 -1.30 0.69 19.76
CA GLU A 161 -1.86 -0.52 19.19
C GLU A 161 -0.77 -1.49 18.70
N PHE A 162 0.20 -1.00 17.95
CA PHE A 162 1.31 -1.83 17.48
C PHE A 162 2.16 -2.37 18.64
N VAL A 163 2.45 -1.54 19.64
CA VAL A 163 3.19 -1.98 20.83
C VAL A 163 2.39 -3.02 21.61
N SER A 164 1.08 -2.84 21.76
CA SER A 164 0.20 -3.79 22.46
C SER A 164 0.11 -5.14 21.73
N GLN A 165 0.04 -5.13 20.39
CA GLN A 165 -0.14 -6.35 19.59
C GLN A 165 1.18 -7.13 19.37
N TYR A 166 2.29 -6.44 19.19
CA TYR A 166 3.55 -7.04 18.73
C TYR A 166 4.72 -6.87 19.72
N GLY A 167 4.53 -6.12 20.80
CA GLY A 167 5.62 -5.71 21.69
C GLY A 167 6.44 -4.53 21.14
N LYS A 168 7.17 -3.86 22.02
CA LYS A 168 7.87 -2.62 21.67
C LYS A 168 8.91 -2.80 20.55
N GLU A 169 9.75 -3.81 20.64
CA GLU A 169 10.85 -4.05 19.69
C GLU A 169 10.35 -4.30 18.25
N THR A 170 9.36 -5.18 18.10
CA THR A 170 8.75 -5.47 16.79
C THR A 170 8.00 -4.24 16.24
N ALA A 171 7.27 -3.52 17.10
CA ALA A 171 6.58 -2.30 16.70
C ALA A 171 7.54 -1.21 16.22
N GLU A 172 8.67 -1.02 16.92
CA GLU A 172 9.72 -0.08 16.47
C GLU A 172 10.34 -0.49 15.13
N THR A 173 10.65 -1.78 14.96
CA THR A 173 11.18 -2.33 13.71
C THR A 173 10.21 -2.09 12.54
N MET A 174 8.92 -2.33 12.76
CA MET A 174 7.87 -2.12 11.76
C MET A 174 7.72 -0.63 11.40
N MET A 175 7.64 0.25 12.40
CA MET A 175 7.50 1.69 12.16
C MET A 175 8.75 2.29 11.51
N ALA A 176 9.94 1.81 11.84
CA ALA A 176 11.18 2.20 11.17
C ALA A 176 11.20 1.75 9.70
N ASP A 177 10.66 0.58 9.41
CA ASP A 177 10.59 0.06 8.03
C ASP A 177 9.61 0.83 7.16
N PHE A 178 8.53 1.38 7.72
CA PHE A 178 7.60 2.25 6.99
C PHE A 178 8.25 3.53 6.45
N LEU A 179 9.33 4.00 7.06
CA LEU A 179 10.07 5.19 6.63
C LEU A 179 11.22 4.87 5.66
N LYS A 180 11.44 3.60 5.33
CA LYS A 180 12.45 3.21 4.33
C LYS A 180 11.89 3.32 2.93
N GLU A 181 12.75 3.69 1.99
CA GLU A 181 12.42 3.66 0.58
C GLU A 181 12.04 2.25 0.14
N LYS A 182 10.88 2.12 -0.50
CA LYS A 182 10.35 0.84 -0.97
C LYS A 182 10.76 0.56 -2.40
N GLN A 183 11.34 -0.60 -2.63
CA GLN A 183 11.71 -1.05 -3.97
C GLN A 183 10.46 -1.39 -4.79
N VAL A 184 10.54 -1.22 -6.10
CA VAL A 184 9.52 -1.68 -7.02
C VAL A 184 9.65 -3.19 -7.17
N THR A 185 8.63 -3.92 -6.77
CA THR A 185 8.58 -5.38 -6.87
C THR A 185 7.69 -5.77 -8.03
N ILE A 186 8.14 -6.74 -8.82
CA ILE A 186 7.41 -7.29 -9.96
C ILE A 186 7.29 -8.81 -9.84
N ARG A 187 6.19 -9.35 -10.35
CA ARG A 187 5.97 -10.76 -10.58
C ARG A 187 6.06 -11.04 -12.08
N ILE A 188 6.94 -11.94 -12.48
CA ILE A 188 7.03 -12.39 -13.87
C ILE A 188 5.91 -13.38 -14.17
N ASN A 189 5.13 -13.14 -15.22
CA ASN A 189 4.09 -14.04 -15.71
C ASN A 189 4.75 -15.23 -16.41
N ARG A 190 4.39 -16.46 -16.05
CA ARG A 190 5.05 -17.69 -16.52
C ARG A 190 4.22 -18.53 -17.47
N TRP A 191 2.94 -18.21 -17.65
CA TRP A 191 2.05 -19.00 -18.48
C TRP A 191 2.43 -18.99 -19.96
N ASN A 192 3.02 -17.89 -20.47
CA ASN A 192 3.38 -17.70 -21.87
C ASN A 192 4.78 -17.11 -22.11
N ASN A 193 5.59 -16.95 -21.05
CA ASN A 193 6.97 -16.49 -21.19
C ASN A 193 7.86 -17.01 -20.07
N THR A 194 9.17 -16.87 -20.21
CA THR A 194 10.17 -17.32 -19.25
C THR A 194 10.79 -16.14 -18.49
N ILE A 195 11.42 -16.44 -17.35
CA ILE A 195 12.16 -15.46 -16.56
C ILE A 195 13.31 -14.89 -17.42
N GLU A 196 14.02 -15.75 -18.14
CA GLU A 196 15.16 -15.38 -18.99
C GLU A 196 14.78 -14.45 -20.14
N GLU A 197 13.64 -14.69 -20.80
CA GLU A 197 13.13 -13.81 -21.86
C GLU A 197 12.75 -12.45 -21.32
N THR A 198 12.07 -12.40 -20.18
CA THR A 198 11.70 -11.14 -19.52
C THR A 198 12.94 -10.37 -19.07
N LYS A 199 13.93 -11.07 -18.49
CA LYS A 199 15.20 -10.49 -18.07
C LYS A 199 15.96 -9.87 -19.25
N LYS A 200 16.11 -10.60 -20.35
CA LYS A 200 16.76 -10.08 -21.58
C LYS A 200 16.05 -8.84 -22.14
N SER A 201 14.72 -8.84 -22.14
CA SER A 201 13.94 -7.69 -22.59
C SER A 201 14.19 -6.46 -21.71
N LEU A 202 14.25 -6.61 -20.39
CA LEU A 202 14.53 -5.53 -19.45
C LEU A 202 15.98 -5.02 -19.56
N GLU A 203 16.95 -5.93 -19.61
CA GLU A 203 18.38 -5.61 -19.79
C GLU A 203 18.65 -4.83 -21.09
N SER A 204 17.91 -5.12 -22.18
CA SER A 204 18.01 -4.37 -23.43
C SER A 204 17.59 -2.90 -23.31
N GLN A 205 16.87 -2.54 -22.25
CA GLN A 205 16.45 -1.18 -21.89
C GLN A 205 17.16 -0.66 -20.63
N GLU A 206 18.32 -1.24 -20.28
CA GLU A 206 19.16 -0.85 -19.14
C GLU A 206 18.49 -1.03 -17.75
N ALA A 207 17.34 -1.72 -17.71
CA ALA A 207 16.68 -2.06 -16.45
C ALA A 207 17.28 -3.34 -15.86
N GLU A 208 17.39 -3.37 -14.53
CA GLU A 208 18.01 -4.48 -13.80
C GLU A 208 16.97 -5.23 -12.95
N LEU A 209 17.15 -6.56 -12.88
CA LEU A 209 16.39 -7.44 -12.01
C LEU A 209 17.29 -7.98 -10.90
N GLU A 210 16.86 -7.77 -9.64
CA GLU A 210 17.40 -8.44 -8.47
C GLU A 210 16.34 -9.39 -7.91
N LYS A 211 16.73 -10.60 -7.51
CA LYS A 211 15.79 -11.59 -6.99
C LYS A 211 15.15 -11.09 -5.68
N ALA A 212 13.83 -11.06 -5.63
CA ALA A 212 13.09 -10.78 -4.40
C ALA A 212 12.96 -12.06 -3.55
N PRO A 213 12.67 -11.96 -2.24
CA PRO A 213 12.61 -13.12 -1.35
C PRO A 213 11.39 -14.01 -1.65
N TYR A 214 11.43 -15.23 -1.14
CA TYR A 214 10.36 -16.21 -0.97
C TYR A 214 9.82 -16.86 -2.25
N LEU A 215 9.63 -16.15 -3.35
CA LEU A 215 9.01 -16.67 -4.57
C LEU A 215 9.95 -16.62 -5.78
N GLY A 216 9.95 -17.67 -6.58
CA GLY A 216 10.85 -17.81 -7.74
C GLY A 216 10.59 -16.81 -8.86
N GLU A 217 9.35 -16.36 -9.01
CA GLU A 217 8.89 -15.38 -10.01
C GLU A 217 8.93 -13.92 -9.54
N ALA A 218 9.34 -13.66 -8.29
CA ALA A 218 9.39 -12.35 -7.69
C ALA A 218 10.77 -11.70 -7.87
N PHE A 219 10.79 -10.44 -8.34
CA PHE A 219 12.02 -9.66 -8.56
C PHE A 219 11.83 -8.21 -8.14
N TYR A 220 12.92 -7.57 -7.70
CA TYR A 220 13.03 -6.13 -7.59
C TYR A 220 13.48 -5.56 -8.93
N LEU A 221 12.79 -4.52 -9.40
CA LEU A 221 13.09 -3.82 -10.64
C LEU A 221 13.84 -2.52 -10.33
N LYS A 222 15.00 -2.34 -10.95
CA LYS A 222 15.91 -1.20 -10.74
C LYS A 222 16.29 -0.57 -12.08
N ASN A 223 16.86 0.63 -12.04
CA ASN A 223 17.45 1.32 -13.20
C ASN A 223 16.52 1.46 -14.41
N PHE A 224 15.29 1.93 -14.18
CA PHE A 224 14.32 2.20 -15.25
C PHE A 224 13.85 3.65 -15.21
N GLU A 225 13.41 4.15 -16.35
CA GLU A 225 12.87 5.51 -16.42
C GLU A 225 11.41 5.55 -15.94
N THR A 226 10.54 4.83 -16.61
CA THR A 226 9.15 4.61 -16.22
C THR A 226 8.77 3.16 -16.51
N ILE A 227 7.89 2.59 -15.71
CA ILE A 227 7.42 1.21 -15.95
C ILE A 227 6.69 1.11 -17.29
N ALA A 228 5.91 2.14 -17.62
CA ALA A 228 5.12 2.18 -18.87
C ALA A 228 5.98 2.21 -20.14
N SER A 229 7.25 2.64 -20.06
CA SER A 229 8.17 2.65 -21.21
C SER A 229 8.88 1.31 -21.45
N LEU A 230 8.77 0.37 -20.52
CA LEU A 230 9.40 -0.94 -20.63
C LEU A 230 8.62 -1.86 -21.58
N ASN A 231 9.28 -2.41 -22.60
CA ASN A 231 8.67 -3.33 -23.56
C ASN A 231 8.06 -4.55 -22.86
N ALA A 232 8.80 -5.15 -21.91
CA ALA A 232 8.33 -6.28 -21.13
C ALA A 232 7.03 -5.97 -20.35
N PHE A 233 6.81 -4.71 -19.91
CA PHE A 233 5.58 -4.29 -19.27
C PHE A 233 4.43 -4.17 -20.28
N GLN A 234 4.68 -3.51 -21.41
CA GLN A 234 3.68 -3.34 -22.48
C GLN A 234 3.23 -4.68 -23.07
N GLU A 235 4.15 -5.64 -23.18
CA GLU A 235 3.88 -7.01 -23.62
C GLU A 235 3.25 -7.91 -22.54
N GLY A 236 2.99 -7.37 -21.35
CA GLY A 236 2.35 -8.11 -20.25
C GLY A 236 3.21 -9.20 -19.63
N ARG A 237 4.54 -9.18 -19.82
CA ARG A 237 5.46 -10.20 -19.29
C ARG A 237 5.58 -10.19 -17.78
N PHE A 238 5.25 -9.07 -17.13
CA PHE A 238 5.25 -8.96 -15.69
C PHE A 238 4.11 -8.07 -15.15
N GLN A 239 3.81 -8.22 -13.85
CA GLN A 239 2.92 -7.38 -13.08
C GLN A 239 3.67 -6.68 -11.95
N ILE A 240 3.31 -5.43 -11.64
CA ILE A 240 3.76 -4.77 -10.42
C ILE A 240 2.96 -5.37 -9.27
N GLN A 241 3.63 -6.07 -8.39
CA GLN A 241 2.98 -6.73 -7.26
C GLN A 241 4.02 -6.93 -6.14
N ASP A 242 3.67 -6.62 -4.88
CA ASP A 242 4.52 -6.95 -3.75
C ASP A 242 4.52 -8.45 -3.47
N VAL A 243 5.64 -8.97 -2.96
CA VAL A 243 5.78 -10.40 -2.65
C VAL A 243 4.69 -10.87 -1.69
N SER A 244 4.32 -10.06 -0.70
CA SER A 244 3.25 -10.37 0.25
C SER A 244 1.91 -10.59 -0.46
N SER A 245 1.58 -9.75 -1.43
CA SER A 245 0.38 -9.88 -2.25
C SER A 245 0.44 -11.09 -3.22
N MET A 246 1.63 -11.44 -3.70
CA MET A 246 1.82 -12.66 -4.52
C MET A 246 1.49 -13.92 -3.73
N MET A 247 1.80 -13.96 -2.42
CA MET A 247 1.52 -15.10 -1.54
C MET A 247 0.04 -15.50 -1.55
N ALA A 248 -0.89 -14.58 -1.80
CA ALA A 248 -2.32 -14.90 -1.81
C ALA A 248 -2.67 -15.97 -2.87
N ALA A 249 -2.37 -15.72 -4.14
CA ALA A 249 -2.63 -16.72 -5.18
C ALA A 249 -1.66 -17.92 -5.10
N HIS A 250 -0.42 -17.70 -4.60
CA HIS A 250 0.53 -18.79 -4.37
C HIS A 250 -0.02 -19.80 -3.37
N LEU A 251 -0.55 -19.35 -2.23
CA LEU A 251 -1.10 -20.21 -1.18
C LEU A 251 -2.51 -20.72 -1.49
N ALA A 252 -3.32 -19.94 -2.26
CA ALA A 252 -4.60 -20.43 -2.76
C ALA A 252 -4.43 -21.67 -3.64
N ASP A 253 -3.33 -21.72 -4.39
CA ASP A 253 -2.85 -22.82 -5.23
C ASP A 253 -3.90 -23.38 -6.21
N PRO A 254 -4.52 -22.54 -7.05
CA PRO A 254 -5.48 -23.01 -8.04
C PRO A 254 -4.82 -23.87 -9.11
N ALA A 255 -5.53 -24.91 -9.56
CA ALA A 255 -5.10 -25.84 -10.59
C ALA A 255 -5.70 -25.51 -11.96
N PRO A 256 -5.06 -25.95 -13.08
CA PRO A 256 -5.65 -25.82 -14.41
C PRO A 256 -7.05 -26.45 -14.48
N GLY A 257 -8.04 -25.68 -14.95
CA GLY A 257 -9.44 -26.10 -15.05
C GLY A 257 -10.34 -25.62 -13.91
N ASP A 258 -9.80 -25.09 -12.82
CA ASP A 258 -10.57 -24.63 -11.67
C ASP A 258 -11.49 -23.44 -12.01
N GLN A 259 -12.59 -23.35 -11.24
CA GLN A 259 -13.46 -22.18 -11.15
C GLN A 259 -13.00 -21.34 -9.94
N VAL A 260 -12.37 -20.23 -10.20
CA VAL A 260 -11.82 -19.33 -9.17
C VAL A 260 -12.70 -18.08 -9.08
N LEU A 261 -13.00 -17.65 -7.86
CA LEU A 261 -13.72 -16.43 -7.58
C LEU A 261 -12.85 -15.48 -6.73
N ASP A 262 -12.48 -14.33 -7.30
CA ASP A 262 -11.75 -13.27 -6.59
C ASP A 262 -12.73 -12.14 -6.27
N LEU A 263 -13.02 -11.93 -4.98
CA LEU A 263 -14.16 -11.11 -4.53
C LEU A 263 -13.87 -9.60 -4.51
N CYS A 264 -12.61 -9.19 -4.35
CA CYS A 264 -12.18 -7.79 -4.28
C CYS A 264 -10.89 -7.60 -5.07
N ALA A 265 -10.97 -7.87 -6.37
CA ALA A 265 -9.84 -8.21 -7.22
C ALA A 265 -8.94 -7.01 -7.63
N ALA A 266 -9.47 -5.78 -7.64
CA ALA A 266 -8.75 -4.64 -8.22
C ALA A 266 -7.39 -4.36 -7.56
N PRO A 267 -6.36 -4.11 -8.36
CA PRO A 267 -6.30 -3.93 -9.81
C PRO A 267 -6.11 -5.23 -10.62
N GLY A 268 -6.34 -6.43 -10.06
CA GLY A 268 -6.30 -7.71 -10.77
C GLY A 268 -5.03 -8.55 -10.55
N GLY A 269 -4.10 -8.10 -9.71
CA GLY A 269 -2.81 -8.79 -9.53
C GLY A 269 -2.93 -10.24 -9.03
N LYS A 270 -3.86 -10.51 -8.10
CA LYS A 270 -4.11 -11.86 -7.55
C LYS A 270 -4.86 -12.74 -8.55
N SER A 271 -5.86 -12.20 -9.24
CA SER A 271 -6.59 -12.89 -10.32
C SER A 271 -5.64 -13.30 -11.46
N LEU A 272 -4.75 -12.40 -11.89
CA LEU A 272 -3.75 -12.69 -12.92
C LEU A 272 -2.71 -13.71 -12.44
N HIS A 273 -2.35 -13.69 -11.16
CA HIS A 273 -1.46 -14.71 -10.60
C HIS A 273 -2.15 -16.07 -10.50
N ALA A 274 -3.43 -16.10 -10.15
CA ALA A 274 -4.24 -17.33 -10.20
C ALA A 274 -4.30 -17.89 -11.63
N ALA A 275 -4.60 -17.04 -12.63
CA ALA A 275 -4.60 -17.43 -14.04
C ALA A 275 -3.26 -17.96 -14.53
N ASP A 276 -2.14 -17.38 -14.06
CA ASP A 276 -0.79 -17.84 -14.35
C ASP A 276 -0.54 -19.26 -13.79
N LYS A 277 -0.90 -19.52 -12.54
CA LYS A 277 -0.84 -20.85 -11.92
C LYS A 277 -1.73 -21.87 -12.65
N MET A 278 -2.92 -21.45 -13.06
CA MET A 278 -3.86 -22.25 -13.84
C MET A 278 -3.43 -22.44 -15.31
N ARG A 279 -2.29 -21.88 -15.73
CA ARG A 279 -1.81 -21.93 -17.13
C ARG A 279 -2.86 -21.40 -18.13
N ASN A 280 -3.61 -20.37 -17.71
CA ASN A 280 -4.70 -19.75 -18.48
C ASN A 280 -5.81 -20.74 -18.87
N GLN A 281 -6.07 -21.78 -18.05
CA GLN A 281 -7.11 -22.80 -18.25
C GLN A 281 -8.08 -22.79 -17.07
N GLY A 282 -9.40 -22.82 -17.36
CA GLY A 282 -10.46 -22.68 -16.35
C GLY A 282 -11.10 -21.31 -16.40
N CYS A 283 -11.55 -20.79 -15.26
CA CYS A 283 -12.18 -19.46 -15.18
C CYS A 283 -11.81 -18.79 -13.86
N VAL A 284 -11.38 -17.52 -13.93
CA VAL A 284 -11.22 -16.63 -12.78
C VAL A 284 -12.20 -15.48 -12.91
N GLU A 285 -13.32 -15.52 -12.18
CA GLU A 285 -14.20 -14.36 -12.11
C GLU A 285 -13.63 -13.34 -11.11
N ALA A 286 -13.16 -12.21 -11.65
CA ALA A 286 -12.51 -11.14 -10.90
C ALA A 286 -13.49 -10.01 -10.63
N ARG A 287 -13.90 -9.83 -9.37
CA ARG A 287 -14.94 -8.89 -8.96
C ARG A 287 -14.37 -7.67 -8.26
N ASP A 288 -15.01 -6.52 -8.44
CA ASP A 288 -14.84 -5.37 -7.55
C ASP A 288 -16.10 -4.51 -7.54
N LEU A 289 -16.22 -3.62 -6.56
CA LEU A 289 -17.43 -2.85 -6.26
C LEU A 289 -17.76 -1.80 -7.32
N THR A 290 -16.77 -1.18 -7.97
CA THR A 290 -16.97 -0.04 -8.86
C THR A 290 -16.48 -0.29 -10.27
N GLU A 291 -17.15 0.30 -11.29
CA GLU A 291 -16.73 0.22 -12.69
C GLU A 291 -15.28 0.67 -12.87
N TYR A 292 -14.89 1.81 -12.26
CA TYR A 292 -13.50 2.30 -12.30
C TYR A 292 -12.47 1.24 -11.87
N LYS A 293 -12.75 0.51 -10.78
CA LYS A 293 -11.85 -0.54 -10.30
C LYS A 293 -11.82 -1.75 -11.24
N VAL A 294 -12.98 -2.09 -11.81
CA VAL A 294 -13.08 -3.19 -12.77
C VAL A 294 -12.39 -2.84 -14.09
N ASP A 295 -12.40 -1.57 -14.50
CA ASP A 295 -11.62 -1.11 -15.65
C ASP A 295 -10.12 -1.31 -15.45
N LEU A 296 -9.59 -1.07 -14.27
CA LEU A 296 -8.19 -1.39 -13.95
C LEU A 296 -7.88 -2.90 -14.09
N ILE A 297 -8.83 -3.76 -13.74
CA ILE A 297 -8.69 -5.21 -13.96
C ILE A 297 -8.68 -5.51 -15.45
N ARG A 298 -9.62 -4.95 -16.24
CA ARG A 298 -9.70 -5.14 -17.70
C ARG A 298 -8.42 -4.74 -18.41
N GLU A 299 -7.88 -3.56 -18.08
CA GLU A 299 -6.61 -3.07 -18.63
C GLU A 299 -5.45 -4.04 -18.35
N ASN A 300 -5.35 -4.52 -17.11
CA ASN A 300 -4.28 -5.44 -16.72
C ASN A 300 -4.45 -6.84 -17.36
N VAL A 301 -5.69 -7.33 -17.49
CA VAL A 301 -6.02 -8.60 -18.18
C VAL A 301 -5.67 -8.50 -19.66
N GLN A 302 -6.07 -7.42 -20.33
CA GLN A 302 -5.76 -7.17 -21.74
C GLN A 302 -4.26 -7.10 -21.96
N ARG A 303 -3.53 -6.35 -21.14
CA ARG A 303 -2.08 -6.22 -21.21
C ARG A 303 -1.36 -7.56 -20.98
N ALA A 304 -1.83 -8.36 -20.01
CA ALA A 304 -1.24 -9.69 -19.74
C ALA A 304 -1.60 -10.75 -20.81
N GLY A 305 -2.55 -10.47 -21.72
CA GLY A 305 -2.98 -11.40 -22.74
C GLY A 305 -3.66 -12.67 -22.19
N VAL A 306 -4.29 -12.57 -21.01
CA VAL A 306 -4.94 -13.68 -20.33
C VAL A 306 -6.41 -13.77 -20.75
N SER A 307 -6.90 -14.97 -21.07
CA SER A 307 -8.28 -15.18 -21.54
C SER A 307 -9.21 -15.80 -20.50
N CYS A 308 -8.66 -16.45 -19.47
CA CYS A 308 -9.46 -17.12 -18.44
C CYS A 308 -9.95 -16.17 -17.32
N VAL A 309 -9.54 -14.90 -17.30
CA VAL A 309 -9.99 -13.92 -16.30
C VAL A 309 -11.16 -13.11 -16.83
N VAL A 310 -12.27 -13.10 -16.09
CA VAL A 310 -13.52 -12.42 -16.43
C VAL A 310 -13.81 -11.33 -15.40
N PRO A 311 -13.51 -10.05 -15.69
CA PRO A 311 -13.79 -8.94 -14.78
C PRO A 311 -15.31 -8.65 -14.69
N LYS A 312 -15.83 -8.48 -13.46
CA LYS A 312 -17.24 -8.13 -13.21
C LYS A 312 -17.40 -7.11 -12.10
N VAL A 313 -18.33 -6.18 -12.28
CA VAL A 313 -18.79 -5.29 -11.20
C VAL A 313 -19.78 -6.05 -10.33
N LYS A 314 -19.40 -6.30 -9.09
CA LYS A 314 -20.25 -6.98 -8.09
C LYS A 314 -19.90 -6.47 -6.71
N ASP A 315 -20.92 -6.26 -5.89
CA ASP A 315 -20.76 -5.97 -4.47
C ASP A 315 -20.57 -7.29 -3.70
N ALA A 316 -19.41 -7.47 -3.08
CA ALA A 316 -19.09 -8.69 -2.34
C ALA A 316 -19.93 -8.89 -1.06
N GLU A 317 -20.52 -7.81 -0.52
CA GLU A 317 -21.49 -7.90 0.59
C GLU A 317 -22.84 -8.46 0.16
N GLN A 318 -23.14 -8.49 -1.15
CA GLN A 318 -24.39 -9.06 -1.70
C GLN A 318 -24.18 -10.50 -2.13
N LEU A 319 -25.01 -11.42 -1.59
CA LEU A 319 -24.94 -12.83 -1.96
C LEU A 319 -25.32 -13.03 -3.44
N ASP A 320 -24.45 -13.71 -4.19
CA ASP A 320 -24.68 -14.11 -5.57
C ASP A 320 -25.10 -15.59 -5.63
N ALA A 321 -26.39 -15.84 -5.75
CA ALA A 321 -26.95 -17.20 -5.78
C ALA A 321 -26.40 -18.07 -6.93
N GLU A 322 -25.94 -17.45 -8.01
CA GLU A 322 -25.36 -18.18 -9.15
C GLU A 322 -24.05 -18.91 -8.81
N TRP A 323 -23.34 -18.45 -7.79
CA TRP A 323 -22.04 -19.02 -7.40
C TRP A 323 -22.08 -19.96 -6.19
N ILE A 324 -23.23 -20.15 -5.55
CA ILE A 324 -23.36 -21.03 -4.37
C ILE A 324 -22.85 -22.44 -4.71
N GLY A 325 -21.82 -22.89 -3.98
CA GLY A 325 -21.23 -24.22 -4.09
C GLY A 325 -20.50 -24.53 -5.40
N LYS A 326 -20.09 -23.51 -6.17
CA LYS A 326 -19.44 -23.70 -7.49
C LYS A 326 -17.94 -23.45 -7.53
N ALA A 327 -17.41 -22.63 -6.64
CA ALA A 327 -16.00 -22.27 -6.67
C ALA A 327 -15.11 -23.39 -6.15
N ASP A 328 -14.10 -23.76 -6.93
CA ASP A 328 -12.99 -24.60 -6.48
C ASP A 328 -12.12 -23.83 -5.49
N VAL A 329 -11.87 -22.55 -5.82
CA VAL A 329 -11.07 -21.65 -5.02
C VAL A 329 -11.77 -20.28 -4.93
N VAL A 330 -11.90 -19.76 -3.71
CA VAL A 330 -12.30 -18.37 -3.47
C VAL A 330 -11.10 -17.60 -2.89
N ILE A 331 -10.75 -16.48 -3.52
CA ILE A 331 -9.78 -15.50 -3.01
C ILE A 331 -10.57 -14.34 -2.40
N ALA A 332 -10.43 -14.17 -1.09
CA ALA A 332 -11.05 -13.12 -0.31
C ALA A 332 -9.98 -12.16 0.21
N ASP A 333 -9.40 -11.35 -0.71
CA ASP A 333 -8.47 -10.25 -0.34
C ASP A 333 -9.28 -9.00 -0.02
N LEU A 334 -9.65 -8.86 1.25
CA LEU A 334 -10.72 -7.99 1.65
C LEU A 334 -10.29 -6.54 1.93
N PRO A 335 -11.20 -5.56 1.75
CA PRO A 335 -10.95 -4.19 2.16
C PRO A 335 -10.60 -4.17 3.66
N CYS A 336 -9.52 -3.48 3.99
CA CYS A 336 -8.96 -3.46 5.33
C CYS A 336 -8.36 -2.09 5.66
N THR A 337 -7.90 -1.89 6.90
CA THR A 337 -7.24 -0.64 7.32
C THR A 337 -5.98 -0.33 6.52
N GLY A 338 -5.31 -1.32 5.95
CA GLY A 338 -4.09 -1.15 5.18
C GLY A 338 -2.86 -0.78 6.00
N TYR A 339 -2.85 -1.05 7.30
CA TYR A 339 -1.71 -0.68 8.16
C TYR A 339 -0.39 -1.37 7.76
N GLY A 340 -0.46 -2.50 7.06
CA GLY A 340 0.72 -3.18 6.56
C GLY A 340 1.43 -2.48 5.40
N VAL A 341 0.74 -1.57 4.71
CA VAL A 341 1.24 -0.86 3.52
C VAL A 341 1.44 0.65 3.75
N ILE A 342 1.49 1.11 5.00
CA ILE A 342 1.74 2.52 5.36
C ILE A 342 3.04 3.04 4.71
N GLY A 343 4.08 2.20 4.58
CA GLY A 343 5.33 2.58 3.92
C GLY A 343 5.20 2.90 2.42
N ARG A 344 4.13 2.43 1.77
CA ARG A 344 3.80 2.77 0.37
C ARG A 344 2.71 3.82 0.24
N LYS A 345 1.83 3.92 1.24
CA LYS A 345 0.68 4.82 1.30
C LYS A 345 0.65 5.54 2.63
N PRO A 346 1.54 6.54 2.83
CA PRO A 346 1.77 7.15 4.14
C PRO A 346 0.58 7.96 4.67
N ASP A 347 -0.39 8.26 3.82
CA ASP A 347 -1.63 8.95 4.21
C ASP A 347 -2.61 8.05 4.98
N ILE A 348 -2.54 6.72 4.84
CA ILE A 348 -3.41 5.76 5.55
C ILE A 348 -3.45 6.05 7.06
N LYS A 349 -2.31 6.30 7.68
CA LYS A 349 -2.19 6.55 9.11
C LYS A 349 -3.00 7.76 9.62
N TYR A 350 -3.29 8.75 8.76
CA TYR A 350 -4.07 9.94 9.13
C TYR A 350 -5.58 9.72 9.08
N TYR A 351 -6.03 8.65 8.42
CA TYR A 351 -7.45 8.26 8.33
C TYR A 351 -7.80 7.07 9.21
N ALA A 352 -6.82 6.58 9.96
CA ALA A 352 -7.00 5.48 10.89
C ALA A 352 -7.83 5.92 12.11
N SER A 353 -8.79 5.09 12.52
CA SER A 353 -9.55 5.24 13.76
C SER A 353 -10.15 3.89 14.19
N LYS A 354 -10.49 3.77 15.47
CA LYS A 354 -11.11 2.54 16.01
C LYS A 354 -12.48 2.26 15.39
N GLU A 355 -13.26 3.31 15.13
CA GLU A 355 -14.58 3.19 14.51
C GLU A 355 -14.46 2.62 13.10
N LYS A 356 -13.44 3.05 12.33
CA LYS A 356 -13.18 2.53 11.00
C LYS A 356 -12.69 1.08 11.02
N GLU A 357 -11.89 0.70 12.01
CA GLU A 357 -11.49 -0.70 12.21
C GLU A 357 -12.70 -1.60 12.45
N GLU A 358 -13.60 -1.20 13.35
CA GLU A 358 -14.82 -1.94 13.68
C GLU A 358 -15.76 -2.05 12.46
N GLU A 359 -15.90 -0.97 11.68
CA GLU A 359 -16.67 -0.98 10.43
C GLU A 359 -16.09 -1.98 9.43
N LEU A 360 -14.75 -1.97 9.22
CA LEU A 360 -14.09 -2.87 8.29
C LEU A 360 -14.19 -4.34 8.72
N VAL A 361 -14.04 -4.64 10.01
CA VAL A 361 -14.26 -5.99 10.55
C VAL A 361 -15.69 -6.48 10.23
N ARG A 362 -16.71 -5.62 10.39
CA ARG A 362 -18.10 -5.97 10.06
C ARG A 362 -18.27 -6.28 8.57
N ILE A 363 -17.71 -5.43 7.68
CA ILE A 363 -17.73 -5.63 6.22
C ILE A 363 -17.02 -6.93 5.86
N GLN A 364 -15.83 -7.17 6.40
CA GLN A 364 -15.05 -8.38 6.16
C GLN A 364 -15.83 -9.65 6.55
N ARG A 365 -16.47 -9.66 7.71
CA ARG A 365 -17.30 -10.79 8.14
C ARG A 365 -18.51 -11.02 7.25
N ALA A 366 -19.16 -9.97 6.76
CA ALA A 366 -20.26 -10.08 5.81
C ALA A 366 -19.79 -10.72 4.48
N ILE A 367 -18.65 -10.28 3.96
CA ILE A 367 -18.07 -10.84 2.74
C ILE A 367 -17.60 -12.28 2.95
N LEU A 368 -16.96 -12.60 4.09
CA LEU A 368 -16.54 -13.97 4.42
C LEU A 368 -17.72 -14.94 4.53
N ALA A 369 -18.88 -14.50 5.06
CA ALA A 369 -20.08 -15.30 5.10
C ALA A 369 -20.59 -15.65 3.70
N ASN A 370 -20.59 -14.69 2.77
CA ASN A 370 -20.91 -14.93 1.36
C ASN A 370 -19.87 -15.86 0.71
N ALA A 371 -18.58 -15.62 0.94
CA ALA A 371 -17.48 -16.44 0.44
C ALA A 371 -17.62 -17.91 0.84
N ALA A 372 -17.99 -18.18 2.10
CA ALA A 372 -18.22 -19.55 2.58
C ALA A 372 -19.31 -20.29 1.78
N SER A 373 -20.33 -19.56 1.32
CA SER A 373 -21.41 -20.12 0.51
C SER A 373 -20.96 -20.50 -0.90
N TYR A 374 -20.00 -19.77 -1.47
CA TYR A 374 -19.53 -19.96 -2.85
C TYR A 374 -18.62 -21.18 -3.01
N VAL A 375 -17.83 -21.49 -2.00
CA VAL A 375 -16.90 -22.62 -2.03
C VAL A 375 -17.65 -23.93 -2.10
N LYS A 376 -17.28 -24.82 -3.03
CA LYS A 376 -17.82 -26.19 -3.10
C LYS A 376 -17.27 -27.06 -1.94
N PRO A 377 -17.93 -28.17 -1.58
CA PRO A 377 -17.37 -29.16 -0.64
C PRO A 377 -15.95 -29.57 -1.06
N GLY A 378 -14.98 -29.59 -0.15
CA GLY A 378 -13.56 -29.86 -0.41
C GLY A 378 -12.78 -28.72 -1.07
N GLY A 379 -13.46 -27.63 -1.49
CA GLY A 379 -12.83 -26.44 -2.10
C GLY A 379 -12.10 -25.57 -1.10
N THR A 380 -11.31 -24.62 -1.62
CA THR A 380 -10.41 -23.76 -0.86
C THR A 380 -10.98 -22.34 -0.74
N LEU A 381 -10.86 -21.75 0.46
CA LEU A 381 -10.99 -20.32 0.67
C LEU A 381 -9.66 -19.76 1.17
N LEU A 382 -9.12 -18.78 0.46
CA LEU A 382 -7.98 -17.99 0.94
C LEU A 382 -8.48 -16.62 1.37
N TYR A 383 -8.34 -16.33 2.64
CA TYR A 383 -8.57 -15.02 3.25
C TYR A 383 -7.28 -14.25 3.34
N SER A 384 -7.28 -12.99 2.92
CA SER A 384 -6.11 -12.12 3.05
C SER A 384 -6.46 -10.66 3.28
N THR A 385 -5.53 -9.92 3.89
CA THR A 385 -5.60 -8.47 4.12
C THR A 385 -4.21 -7.86 4.02
N CYS A 386 -4.11 -6.61 3.58
CA CYS A 386 -2.87 -5.84 3.61
C CYS A 386 -2.70 -5.06 4.93
N THR A 387 -3.13 -5.64 6.05
CA THR A 387 -3.01 -5.02 7.37
C THR A 387 -2.25 -5.88 8.37
N VAL A 388 -1.81 -5.26 9.46
CA VAL A 388 -1.21 -5.93 10.62
C VAL A 388 -2.13 -5.90 11.84
N ASN A 389 -3.39 -5.50 11.69
CA ASN A 389 -4.38 -5.44 12.76
C ASN A 389 -4.93 -6.84 13.07
N ARG A 390 -4.75 -7.33 14.29
CA ARG A 390 -5.20 -8.68 14.71
C ARG A 390 -6.70 -8.89 14.62
N LYS A 391 -7.50 -7.84 14.86
CA LYS A 391 -8.97 -7.91 14.77
C LYS A 391 -9.44 -8.25 13.35
N GLU A 392 -8.79 -7.64 12.36
CA GLU A 392 -9.04 -7.89 10.95
C GLU A 392 -8.41 -9.21 10.44
N ASN A 393 -7.46 -9.77 11.16
CA ASN A 393 -6.65 -10.92 10.76
C ASN A 393 -7.01 -12.20 11.53
N GLY A 394 -6.20 -12.56 12.52
CA GLY A 394 -6.37 -13.82 13.27
C GLY A 394 -7.72 -13.94 13.99
N GLU A 395 -8.29 -12.84 14.51
CA GLU A 395 -9.60 -12.87 15.17
C GLU A 395 -10.74 -13.12 14.16
N ASN A 396 -10.66 -12.56 12.94
CA ASN A 396 -11.60 -12.88 11.87
C ASN A 396 -11.45 -14.31 11.36
N ALA A 397 -10.21 -14.80 11.26
CA ALA A 397 -9.94 -16.19 10.87
C ALA A 397 -10.51 -17.18 11.90
N ALA A 398 -10.33 -16.91 13.20
CA ALA A 398 -10.90 -17.72 14.26
C ALA A 398 -12.44 -17.69 14.24
N TRP A 399 -13.03 -16.49 14.16
CA TRP A 399 -14.48 -16.32 14.02
C TRP A 399 -15.04 -17.11 12.82
N PHE A 400 -14.34 -17.08 11.67
CA PHE A 400 -14.79 -17.79 10.47
C PHE A 400 -14.86 -19.30 10.70
N LEU A 401 -13.85 -19.89 11.33
CA LEU A 401 -13.83 -21.33 11.65
C LEU A 401 -14.89 -21.74 12.68
N GLU A 402 -15.29 -20.82 13.57
CA GLU A 402 -16.38 -21.06 14.53
C GLU A 402 -17.77 -21.02 13.87
N GLN A 403 -17.94 -20.22 12.82
CA GLN A 403 -19.25 -19.96 12.22
C GLN A 403 -19.56 -20.87 11.02
N PHE A 404 -18.56 -21.38 10.33
CA PHE A 404 -18.74 -22.08 9.05
C PHE A 404 -18.05 -23.45 9.05
N PRO A 405 -18.58 -24.43 8.27
CA PRO A 405 -18.04 -25.79 8.19
C PRO A 405 -16.74 -25.82 7.36
N PHE A 406 -15.69 -25.25 7.89
CA PHE A 406 -14.35 -25.20 7.31
C PHE A 406 -13.31 -25.68 8.30
N GLU A 407 -12.21 -26.19 7.79
CA GLU A 407 -10.99 -26.51 8.54
C GLU A 407 -9.81 -25.68 8.05
N ALA A 408 -8.89 -25.33 8.95
CA ALA A 408 -7.66 -24.65 8.58
C ALA A 408 -6.71 -25.61 7.85
N VAL A 409 -6.04 -25.14 6.81
CA VAL A 409 -5.09 -25.92 6.01
C VAL A 409 -3.68 -25.42 6.22
N SER A 410 -2.74 -26.28 6.62
CA SER A 410 -1.32 -25.92 6.77
C SER A 410 -0.78 -25.25 5.50
N LEU A 411 0.02 -24.21 5.69
CA LEU A 411 0.70 -23.47 4.62
C LEU A 411 2.12 -24.01 4.36
N ASP A 412 2.66 -24.84 5.24
CA ASP A 412 4.08 -25.22 5.29
C ASP A 412 4.58 -25.87 4.00
N GLU A 413 3.74 -26.63 3.29
CA GLU A 413 4.12 -27.27 2.02
C GLU A 413 4.41 -26.27 0.89
N LEU A 414 3.79 -25.09 0.96
CA LEU A 414 3.90 -24.04 -0.06
C LEU A 414 4.85 -22.89 0.37
N LEU A 415 5.34 -22.92 1.61
CA LEU A 415 6.20 -21.86 2.14
C LEU A 415 7.67 -22.28 2.19
N PRO A 416 8.60 -21.36 1.93
CA PRO A 416 10.00 -21.55 2.23
C PRO A 416 10.23 -21.69 3.74
N ASP A 417 11.25 -22.46 4.14
CA ASP A 417 11.51 -22.78 5.54
C ASP A 417 11.61 -21.59 6.47
N GLU A 418 12.14 -20.47 5.98
CA GLU A 418 12.29 -19.21 6.73
C GLU A 418 10.96 -18.55 7.12
N LEU A 419 9.85 -18.91 6.50
CA LEU A 419 8.50 -18.42 6.83
C LEU A 419 7.69 -19.43 7.65
N LYS A 420 8.15 -20.67 7.81
CA LYS A 420 7.44 -21.70 8.55
C LYS A 420 7.44 -21.43 10.05
N SER A 421 6.31 -21.65 10.69
CA SER A 421 6.09 -21.41 12.11
C SER A 421 4.94 -22.28 12.64
N GLY A 422 4.70 -22.24 13.96
CA GLY A 422 3.53 -22.87 14.55
C GLY A 422 2.20 -22.31 14.03
N GLU A 423 2.16 -21.07 13.59
CA GLU A 423 0.95 -20.47 13.01
C GLU A 423 0.75 -20.87 11.54
N THR A 424 1.82 -21.02 10.76
CA THR A 424 1.73 -21.50 9.38
C THR A 424 1.29 -22.95 9.30
N ALA A 425 1.72 -23.79 10.25
CA ALA A 425 1.21 -25.16 10.40
C ALA A 425 -0.30 -25.19 10.72
N LYS A 426 -0.86 -24.12 11.34
CA LYS A 426 -2.29 -23.95 11.61
C LYS A 426 -3.02 -23.16 10.50
N GLY A 427 -2.39 -22.94 9.36
CA GLY A 427 -3.01 -22.32 8.20
C GLY A 427 -3.01 -20.79 8.19
N GLN A 428 -2.20 -20.12 9.02
CA GLN A 428 -2.15 -18.66 9.08
C GLN A 428 -0.72 -18.15 8.93
N LEU A 429 -0.55 -17.03 8.19
CA LEU A 429 0.74 -16.33 8.03
C LEU A 429 0.53 -14.83 8.20
N GLN A 430 1.21 -14.22 9.17
CA GLN A 430 1.30 -12.76 9.33
C GLN A 430 2.69 -12.30 8.89
N LEU A 431 2.77 -11.58 7.79
CA LEU A 431 3.97 -10.87 7.36
C LEU A 431 4.02 -9.50 8.03
N ILE A 432 5.16 -9.17 8.64
CA ILE A 432 5.36 -7.94 9.41
C ILE A 432 6.49 -7.13 8.74
N PRO A 433 6.26 -5.84 8.38
CA PRO A 433 7.27 -4.97 7.80
C PRO A 433 8.52 -4.88 8.68
N GLY A 434 9.69 -4.93 8.07
CA GLY A 434 10.97 -4.87 8.78
C GLY A 434 11.42 -6.17 9.45
N VAL A 435 10.50 -7.06 9.81
CA VAL A 435 10.78 -8.44 10.24
C VAL A 435 10.90 -9.33 9.01
N HIS A 436 9.91 -9.28 8.14
CA HIS A 436 9.93 -9.93 6.83
C HIS A 436 10.32 -8.89 5.76
N LYS A 437 10.93 -9.35 4.69
CA LYS A 437 11.38 -8.47 3.59
C LYS A 437 10.24 -8.18 2.60
N THR A 438 9.06 -7.82 3.12
CA THR A 438 7.82 -7.56 2.36
C THR A 438 7.01 -6.47 3.04
N ASP A 439 5.94 -6.03 2.40
CA ASP A 439 4.90 -5.27 3.07
C ASP A 439 4.17 -6.13 4.12
N GLY A 440 3.45 -5.49 5.05
CA GLY A 440 2.63 -6.19 6.04
C GLY A 440 1.40 -6.81 5.38
N PHE A 441 1.18 -8.10 5.64
CA PHE A 441 0.11 -8.84 5.01
C PHE A 441 -0.32 -10.03 5.88
N PHE A 442 -1.59 -10.37 5.85
CA PHE A 442 -2.11 -11.55 6.51
C PHE A 442 -2.73 -12.51 5.51
N LEU A 443 -2.55 -13.81 5.75
CA LEU A 443 -3.10 -14.88 4.92
C LEU A 443 -3.62 -16.00 5.83
N ALA A 444 -4.80 -16.51 5.51
CA ALA A 444 -5.36 -17.70 6.14
C ALA A 444 -6.00 -18.60 5.08
N LYS A 445 -5.68 -19.89 5.10
CA LYS A 445 -6.17 -20.88 4.15
C LYS A 445 -7.13 -21.84 4.83
N PHE A 446 -8.30 -22.00 4.24
CA PHE A 446 -9.36 -22.87 4.74
C PHE A 446 -9.82 -23.83 3.64
N ARG A 447 -10.26 -25.02 4.05
CA ARG A 447 -10.92 -26.01 3.20
C ARG A 447 -12.34 -26.24 3.71
N LYS A 448 -13.32 -26.21 2.82
CA LYS A 448 -14.70 -26.54 3.17
C LYS A 448 -14.82 -28.02 3.47
N THR A 449 -15.37 -28.38 4.63
CA THR A 449 -15.59 -29.80 4.99
C THR A 449 -16.70 -30.39 4.09
N GLU A 450 -16.59 -31.68 3.82
CA GLU A 450 -17.69 -32.41 3.16
C GLU A 450 -18.90 -32.47 4.10
N GLU A 451 -20.12 -32.29 3.56
CA GLU A 451 -21.35 -32.46 4.34
C GLU A 451 -21.41 -33.88 4.88
N GLY A 452 -21.31 -34.05 6.21
CA GLY A 452 -21.40 -35.36 6.88
C GLY A 452 -20.46 -35.57 8.06
N ARG A 453 -19.57 -34.65 8.41
CA ARG A 453 -18.84 -34.68 9.68
C ARG A 453 -19.48 -33.71 10.69
N ALA A 454 -20.63 -34.15 11.27
CA ALA A 454 -21.19 -33.57 12.46
C ALA A 454 -20.47 -34.11 13.72
#